data_4618b7cc988c12f58c367989fa67b07b
#
_entry.id   4618b7cc988c12f58c367989fa67b07b
#
_cell.length_a   1.000
_cell.length_b   1.000
_cell.length_c   1.000
_cell.angle_alpha   90.00
_cell.angle_beta   90.00
_cell.angle_gamma   90.00
#
_symmetry.space_group_name_H-M   'P 1'
#
loop_
_entity.id
_entity.type
_entity.pdbx_description
1 polymer ?
#
loop_
_entity_poly.entity_id
_entity_poly.type
_entity_poly.pdbx_seq_one_letter_code
_entity_poly.pdbx_strand_id
1 'polypeptide(L)'
;MYKNKGITMISLVVMTILLLILAGISIKAGGSIIKRAELENIKTDMLLIKVKGKEYVENANFNLGTSFNKITDENEKNKRIEIAKTKLKGTEIKSANEIDSKLGITTEKFAQETANLNFYYKLSISDLEEIGITETKLKGEYIIKYNVKEMTLEIYNTQGFEEGDKTYYSLSELETLQIN
;
A
#
# COMPACT_ATOMS: atom_id res chain seq x y z
N MET A 1 -24.70 29.53 -56.49
CA MET A 1 -24.35 30.57 -55.52
C MET A 1 -24.69 30.07 -54.14
N TYR A 2 -23.74 29.55 -53.35
CA TYR A 2 -23.98 29.04 -52.01
C TYR A 2 -24.06 30.25 -51.07
N LYS A 3 -25.20 30.49 -50.46
CA LYS A 3 -25.35 31.49 -49.39
C LYS A 3 -24.68 30.89 -48.12
N ASN A 4 -23.51 31.38 -47.79
CA ASN A 4 -22.92 31.16 -46.46
C ASN A 4 -23.82 31.86 -45.42
N LYS A 5 -24.65 31.07 -44.73
CA LYS A 5 -25.35 31.54 -43.54
C LYS A 5 -24.31 31.58 -42.41
N GLY A 6 -23.84 32.79 -42.10
CA GLY A 6 -22.96 32.98 -40.96
C GLY A 6 -23.62 32.51 -39.67
N ILE A 7 -22.86 31.87 -38.77
CA ILE A 7 -23.31 31.54 -37.41
C ILE A 7 -23.72 32.83 -36.74
N THR A 8 -24.97 32.92 -36.26
CA THR A 8 -25.43 34.09 -35.53
C THR A 8 -24.70 34.21 -34.20
N MET A 9 -24.47 35.44 -33.71
CA MET A 9 -23.79 35.68 -32.43
C MET A 9 -24.43 34.92 -31.27
N ILE A 10 -25.76 34.79 -31.29
CA ILE A 10 -26.54 34.01 -30.33
C ILE A 10 -26.20 32.52 -30.41
N SER A 11 -26.11 31.97 -31.61
CA SER A 11 -25.77 30.54 -31.81
C SER A 11 -24.35 30.22 -31.31
N LEU A 12 -23.41 31.15 -31.49
CA LEU A 12 -22.04 31.03 -31.00
C LEU A 12 -22.01 31.00 -29.45
N VAL A 13 -22.73 31.90 -28.82
CA VAL A 13 -22.83 31.99 -27.34
C VAL A 13 -23.48 30.75 -26.76
N VAL A 14 -24.59 30.27 -27.34
CA VAL A 14 -25.25 29.03 -26.88
C VAL A 14 -24.31 27.83 -27.03
N MET A 15 -23.58 27.71 -28.15
CA MET A 15 -22.66 26.61 -28.38
C MET A 15 -21.48 26.64 -27.42
N THR A 16 -20.96 27.81 -27.07
CA THR A 16 -19.88 27.97 -26.05
C THR A 16 -20.37 27.57 -24.67
N ILE A 17 -21.59 27.96 -24.28
CA ILE A 17 -22.16 27.56 -22.99
C ILE A 17 -22.37 26.05 -22.93
N LEU A 18 -22.89 25.41 -23.99
CA LEU A 18 -23.05 23.96 -24.06
C LEU A 18 -21.71 23.23 -23.96
N LEU A 19 -20.66 23.71 -24.64
CA LEU A 19 -19.33 23.14 -24.54
C LEU A 19 -18.75 23.26 -23.14
N LEU A 20 -18.95 24.38 -22.44
CA LEU A 20 -18.50 24.56 -21.06
C LEU A 20 -19.22 23.61 -20.08
N ILE A 21 -20.53 23.41 -20.28
CA ILE A 21 -21.32 22.46 -19.47
C ILE A 21 -20.82 21.02 -19.71
N LEU A 22 -20.64 20.63 -20.98
CA LEU A 22 -20.13 19.30 -21.33
C LEU A 22 -18.70 19.07 -20.80
N ALA A 23 -17.83 20.07 -20.91
CA ALA A 23 -16.48 20.00 -20.36
C ALA A 23 -16.52 19.85 -18.82
N GLY A 24 -17.36 20.62 -18.13
CA GLY A 24 -17.52 20.55 -16.68
C GLY A 24 -18.01 19.17 -16.18
N ILE A 25 -18.95 18.56 -16.88
CA ILE A 25 -19.45 17.20 -16.57
C ILE A 25 -18.36 16.16 -16.82
N SER A 26 -17.65 16.27 -17.94
CA SER A 26 -16.57 15.33 -18.31
C SER A 26 -15.42 15.35 -17.32
N ILE A 27 -15.02 16.51 -16.83
CA ILE A 27 -13.93 16.65 -15.84
C ILE A 27 -14.35 16.01 -14.51
N LYS A 28 -15.59 16.24 -14.06
CA LYS A 28 -16.08 15.69 -12.79
C LYS A 28 -16.22 14.16 -12.83
N ALA A 29 -16.76 13.62 -13.91
CA ALA A 29 -16.87 12.17 -14.12
C ALA A 29 -15.48 11.52 -14.32
N GLY A 30 -14.58 12.14 -15.07
CA GLY A 30 -13.21 11.66 -15.28
C GLY A 30 -12.38 11.62 -14.00
N GLY A 31 -12.52 12.61 -13.12
CA GLY A 31 -11.81 12.67 -11.84
C GLY A 31 -12.14 11.49 -10.91
N SER A 32 -13.41 11.11 -10.81
CA SER A 32 -13.83 9.98 -9.97
C SER A 32 -13.36 8.64 -10.54
N ILE A 33 -13.37 8.47 -11.86
CA ILE A 33 -12.88 7.25 -12.53
C ILE A 33 -11.36 7.09 -12.33
N ILE A 34 -10.59 8.17 -12.47
CA ILE A 34 -9.14 8.15 -12.27
C ILE A 34 -8.80 7.80 -10.82
N LYS A 35 -9.45 8.43 -9.85
CA LYS A 35 -9.26 8.12 -8.41
C LYS A 35 -9.61 6.66 -8.10
N ARG A 36 -10.70 6.15 -8.64
CA ARG A 36 -11.08 4.76 -8.45
C ARG A 36 -10.04 3.79 -9.05
N ALA A 37 -9.55 4.07 -10.25
CA ALA A 37 -8.50 3.28 -10.88
C ALA A 37 -7.19 3.33 -10.06
N GLU A 38 -6.83 4.48 -9.49
CA GLU A 38 -5.66 4.64 -8.62
C GLU A 38 -5.80 3.81 -7.33
N LEU A 39 -6.96 3.86 -6.66
CA LEU A 39 -7.24 3.03 -5.49
C LEU A 39 -7.13 1.54 -5.81
N GLU A 40 -7.76 1.08 -6.89
CA GLU A 40 -7.72 -0.33 -7.27
C GLU A 40 -6.31 -0.80 -7.66
N ASN A 41 -5.49 0.06 -8.27
CA ASN A 41 -4.10 -0.24 -8.57
C ASN A 41 -3.27 -0.42 -7.28
N ILE A 42 -3.35 0.54 -6.34
CA ILE A 42 -2.64 0.45 -5.05
C ILE A 42 -3.10 -0.80 -4.28
N LYS A 43 -4.41 -1.06 -4.20
CA LYS A 43 -4.95 -2.27 -3.56
C LYS A 43 -4.41 -3.54 -4.20
N THR A 44 -4.39 -3.60 -5.53
CA THR A 44 -3.92 -4.78 -6.27
C THR A 44 -2.45 -5.06 -5.98
N ASP A 45 -1.60 -4.03 -6.02
CA ASP A 45 -0.18 -4.16 -5.70
C ASP A 45 0.01 -4.66 -4.25
N MET A 46 -0.69 -4.05 -3.29
CA MET A 46 -0.60 -4.46 -1.88
C MET A 46 -1.15 -5.87 -1.65
N LEU A 47 -2.18 -6.30 -2.37
CA LEU A 47 -2.69 -7.67 -2.33
C LEU A 47 -1.70 -8.68 -2.92
N LEU A 48 -1.02 -8.35 -4.01
CA LEU A 48 0.05 -9.19 -4.56
C LEU A 48 1.19 -9.37 -3.55
N ILE A 49 1.61 -8.27 -2.90
CA ILE A 49 2.59 -8.31 -1.82
C ILE A 49 2.09 -9.19 -0.67
N LYS A 50 0.82 -9.04 -0.26
CA LYS A 50 0.19 -9.81 0.83
C LYS A 50 0.20 -11.31 0.52
N VAL A 51 -0.16 -11.70 -0.69
CA VAL A 51 -0.17 -13.11 -1.12
C VAL A 51 1.22 -13.73 -1.06
N LYS A 52 2.23 -13.03 -1.59
CA LYS A 52 3.62 -13.50 -1.54
C LYS A 52 4.23 -13.44 -0.14
N GLY A 53 3.94 -12.36 0.60
CA GLY A 53 4.37 -12.19 1.99
C GLY A 53 3.87 -13.29 2.91
N LYS A 54 2.71 -13.89 2.59
CA LYS A 54 2.13 -15.02 3.35
C LYS A 54 3.08 -16.23 3.35
N GLU A 55 3.65 -16.58 2.21
CA GLU A 55 4.62 -17.64 2.09
C GLU A 55 5.85 -17.39 2.97
N TYR A 56 6.37 -16.17 2.98
CA TYR A 56 7.54 -15.80 3.77
C TYR A 56 7.27 -15.88 5.28
N VAL A 57 6.13 -15.36 5.75
CA VAL A 57 5.81 -15.40 7.17
C VAL A 57 5.50 -16.81 7.68
N GLU A 58 4.91 -17.67 6.85
CA GLU A 58 4.70 -19.09 7.18
C GLU A 58 6.03 -19.83 7.29
N ASN A 59 6.96 -19.61 6.36
CA ASN A 59 8.33 -20.16 6.44
C ASN A 59 9.08 -19.64 7.67
N ALA A 60 8.92 -18.38 8.04
CA ALA A 60 9.51 -17.82 9.25
C ALA A 60 8.93 -18.48 10.51
N ASN A 61 7.62 -18.63 10.59
CA ASN A 61 6.95 -19.31 11.70
C ASN A 61 7.41 -20.78 11.83
N PHE A 62 7.52 -21.50 10.73
CA PHE A 62 8.06 -22.88 10.74
C PHE A 62 9.44 -22.94 11.38
N ASN A 63 10.30 -21.97 11.15
CA ASN A 63 11.64 -21.88 11.73
C ASN A 63 11.66 -21.47 13.19
N LEU A 64 10.64 -20.79 13.72
CA LEU A 64 10.46 -20.63 15.17
C LEU A 64 10.25 -21.98 15.86
N GLY A 65 9.53 -22.89 15.20
CA GLY A 65 9.18 -24.21 15.71
C GLY A 65 8.00 -24.21 16.69
N THR A 66 7.27 -25.32 16.72
CA THR A 66 6.04 -25.48 17.53
C THR A 66 6.26 -25.35 19.03
N SER A 67 7.47 -25.56 19.52
CA SER A 67 7.81 -25.46 20.95
C SER A 67 8.37 -24.09 21.35
N PHE A 68 8.35 -23.09 20.47
CA PHE A 68 8.94 -21.76 20.74
C PHE A 68 8.44 -21.15 22.07
N ASN A 69 7.14 -21.21 22.33
CA ASN A 69 6.55 -20.68 23.56
C ASN A 69 6.95 -21.45 24.84
N LYS A 70 7.53 -22.63 24.71
CA LYS A 70 8.00 -23.47 25.84
C LYS A 70 9.48 -23.31 26.13
N ILE A 71 10.21 -22.59 25.27
CA ILE A 71 11.64 -22.35 25.46
C ILE A 71 11.82 -21.37 26.62
N THR A 72 12.63 -21.73 27.60
CA THR A 72 12.97 -20.89 28.76
C THR A 72 14.33 -20.21 28.59
N ASP A 73 15.19 -20.75 27.74
CA ASP A 73 16.49 -20.18 27.42
C ASP A 73 16.34 -19.03 26.43
N GLU A 74 16.64 -17.82 26.87
CA GLU A 74 16.55 -16.60 26.04
C GLU A 74 17.55 -16.62 24.87
N ASN A 75 18.72 -17.25 25.01
CA ASN A 75 19.67 -17.36 23.91
C ASN A 75 19.11 -18.25 22.78
N GLU A 76 18.48 -19.36 23.14
CA GLU A 76 17.82 -20.25 22.18
C GLU A 76 16.63 -19.56 21.50
N LYS A 77 15.81 -18.82 22.25
CA LYS A 77 14.73 -18.01 21.66
C LYS A 77 15.25 -17.00 20.64
N ASN A 78 16.24 -16.19 21.03
CA ASN A 78 16.83 -15.18 20.17
C ASN A 78 17.44 -15.80 18.91
N LYS A 79 18.13 -16.92 19.03
CA LYS A 79 18.67 -17.66 17.88
C LYS A 79 17.57 -18.10 16.91
N ARG A 80 16.45 -18.61 17.40
CA ARG A 80 15.32 -19.00 16.55
C ARG A 80 14.64 -17.82 15.89
N ILE A 81 14.50 -16.70 16.62
CA ILE A 81 13.98 -15.44 16.05
C ILE A 81 14.88 -14.98 14.90
N GLU A 82 16.19 -14.94 15.09
CA GLU A 82 17.11 -14.53 14.03
C GLU A 82 17.07 -15.46 12.81
N ILE A 83 16.95 -16.77 13.02
CA ILE A 83 16.76 -17.73 11.91
C ILE A 83 15.43 -17.46 11.19
N ALA A 84 14.34 -17.24 11.93
CA ALA A 84 13.04 -16.95 11.35
C ALA A 84 13.07 -15.65 10.52
N LYS A 85 13.71 -14.60 11.00
CA LYS A 85 13.90 -13.32 10.31
C LYS A 85 14.61 -13.48 8.96
N THR A 86 15.53 -14.44 8.81
CA THR A 86 16.19 -14.71 7.50
C THR A 86 15.24 -15.22 6.43
N LYS A 87 14.01 -15.63 6.79
CA LYS A 87 13.00 -16.12 5.85
C LYS A 87 12.05 -15.03 5.38
N LEU A 88 12.12 -13.86 5.99
CA LEU A 88 11.31 -12.70 5.61
C LEU A 88 11.96 -11.96 4.44
N LYS A 89 11.14 -11.39 3.57
CA LYS A 89 11.59 -10.69 2.37
C LYS A 89 11.67 -9.20 2.61
N GLY A 90 12.68 -8.56 2.03
CA GLY A 90 12.94 -7.14 2.14
C GLY A 90 14.13 -6.81 3.04
N THR A 91 14.38 -5.52 3.26
CA THR A 91 15.38 -5.02 4.21
C THR A 91 14.74 -4.77 5.55
N GLU A 92 15.25 -5.42 6.60
CA GLU A 92 14.74 -5.25 7.97
C GLU A 92 14.88 -3.80 8.43
N ILE A 93 13.81 -3.24 8.95
CA ILE A 93 13.76 -1.95 9.63
C ILE A 93 14.01 -2.20 11.11
N LYS A 94 15.06 -1.62 11.65
CA LYS A 94 15.52 -1.86 13.04
C LYS A 94 15.06 -0.79 14.02
N SER A 95 14.57 0.33 13.53
CA SER A 95 14.13 1.47 14.35
C SER A 95 12.91 2.14 13.74
N ALA A 96 12.03 2.66 14.59
CA ALA A 96 10.89 3.48 14.17
C ALA A 96 11.31 4.71 13.35
N ASN A 97 12.51 5.24 13.57
CA ASN A 97 13.02 6.40 12.84
C ASN A 97 13.32 6.11 11.35
N GLU A 98 13.39 4.84 10.96
CA GLU A 98 13.55 4.41 9.57
C GLU A 98 12.19 4.29 8.85
N ILE A 99 11.08 4.46 9.57
CA ILE A 99 9.71 4.40 9.05
C ILE A 99 9.19 5.83 8.87
N ASP A 100 8.54 6.10 7.74
CA ASP A 100 7.90 7.40 7.51
C ASP A 100 6.89 7.70 8.63
N SER A 101 7.03 8.85 9.28
CA SER A 101 6.19 9.28 10.40
C SER A 101 4.69 9.33 10.06
N LYS A 102 4.35 9.46 8.78
CA LYS A 102 2.96 9.43 8.28
C LYS A 102 2.26 8.11 8.59
N LEU A 103 2.99 7.01 8.76
CA LEU A 103 2.44 5.71 9.09
C LEU A 103 2.02 5.58 10.57
N GLY A 104 2.28 6.59 11.41
CA GLY A 104 1.86 6.63 12.82
C GLY A 104 2.48 5.53 13.69
N ILE A 105 3.69 5.05 13.32
CA ILE A 105 4.43 4.04 14.08
C ILE A 105 5.44 4.75 14.97
N THR A 106 5.06 4.99 16.23
CA THR A 106 5.94 5.61 17.24
C THR A 106 7.00 4.64 17.72
N THR A 107 8.05 5.16 18.40
CA THR A 107 9.12 4.34 18.98
C THR A 107 8.57 3.33 19.99
N GLU A 108 7.60 3.74 20.82
CA GLU A 108 6.96 2.89 21.82
C GLU A 108 6.16 1.76 21.14
N LYS A 109 5.37 2.11 20.13
CA LYS A 109 4.60 1.14 19.35
C LYS A 109 5.52 0.16 18.63
N PHE A 110 6.60 0.64 18.01
CA PHE A 110 7.58 -0.20 17.33
C PHE A 110 8.22 -1.21 18.30
N ALA A 111 8.65 -0.76 19.48
CA ALA A 111 9.23 -1.63 20.51
C ALA A 111 8.24 -2.68 21.01
N GLN A 112 6.99 -2.27 21.28
CA GLN A 112 5.92 -3.19 21.70
C GLN A 112 5.61 -4.24 20.62
N GLU A 113 5.53 -3.82 19.38
CA GLU A 113 5.25 -4.72 18.26
C GLU A 113 6.39 -5.71 18.05
N THR A 114 7.65 -5.26 18.11
CA THR A 114 8.84 -6.13 17.98
C THR A 114 8.90 -7.17 19.10
N ALA A 115 8.58 -6.80 20.35
CA ALA A 115 8.46 -7.73 21.47
C ALA A 115 7.40 -8.81 21.24
N ASN A 116 6.37 -8.53 20.44
CA ASN A 116 5.33 -9.47 20.02
C ASN A 116 5.61 -10.17 18.70
N LEU A 117 6.87 -10.24 18.27
CA LEU A 117 7.33 -10.87 17.04
C LEU A 117 6.72 -10.27 15.76
N ASN A 118 6.44 -8.96 15.79
CA ASN A 118 6.15 -8.18 14.60
C ASN A 118 7.44 -7.53 14.11
N PHE A 119 7.80 -7.76 12.86
CA PHE A 119 8.99 -7.21 12.24
C PHE A 119 8.62 -6.43 10.98
N TYR A 120 9.26 -5.27 10.80
CA TYR A 120 9.03 -4.39 9.67
C TYR A 120 10.13 -4.56 8.63
N TYR A 121 9.74 -4.69 7.38
CA TYR A 121 10.65 -4.85 6.25
C TYR A 121 10.26 -3.90 5.12
N LYS A 122 11.25 -3.20 4.59
CA LYS A 122 11.10 -2.34 3.40
C LYS A 122 11.43 -3.18 2.17
N LEU A 123 10.52 -3.17 1.19
CA LEU A 123 10.73 -3.84 -0.09
C LEU A 123 11.57 -2.97 -1.02
N SER A 124 12.58 -3.57 -1.64
CA SER A 124 13.32 -2.95 -2.74
C SER A 124 12.57 -3.09 -4.06
N ILE A 125 13.01 -2.36 -5.08
CA ILE A 125 12.47 -2.47 -6.45
C ILE A 125 12.60 -3.90 -6.95
N SER A 126 13.75 -4.55 -6.74
CA SER A 126 13.96 -5.94 -7.14
C SER A 126 13.05 -6.93 -6.40
N ASP A 127 12.71 -6.69 -5.13
CA ASP A 127 11.75 -7.50 -4.39
C ASP A 127 10.34 -7.37 -5.01
N LEU A 128 9.97 -6.17 -5.45
CA LEU A 128 8.67 -5.90 -6.08
C LEU A 128 8.58 -6.49 -7.49
N GLU A 129 9.65 -6.42 -8.28
CA GLU A 129 9.72 -7.02 -9.60
C GLU A 129 9.56 -8.54 -9.57
N GLU A 130 10.16 -9.23 -8.58
CA GLU A 130 10.00 -10.67 -8.37
C GLU A 130 8.54 -11.09 -8.17
N ILE A 131 7.70 -10.22 -7.63
CA ILE A 131 6.27 -10.48 -7.42
C ILE A 131 5.39 -9.89 -8.53
N GLY A 132 6.01 -9.34 -9.60
CA GLY A 132 5.31 -8.86 -10.78
C GLY A 132 4.86 -7.40 -10.71
N ILE A 133 5.36 -6.61 -9.75
CA ILE A 133 5.12 -5.17 -9.65
C ILE A 133 6.27 -4.44 -10.34
N THR A 134 5.98 -3.73 -11.43
CA THR A 134 7.00 -3.03 -12.23
C THR A 134 7.18 -1.59 -11.78
N GLU A 135 8.43 -1.10 -11.83
CA GLU A 135 8.85 0.24 -11.40
C GLU A 135 8.03 1.40 -12.00
N THR A 136 7.55 1.26 -13.22
CA THR A 136 6.78 2.30 -13.93
C THR A 136 5.46 2.69 -13.26
N LYS A 137 4.96 1.87 -12.35
CA LYS A 137 3.70 2.09 -11.62
C LYS A 137 3.92 2.42 -10.14
N LEU A 138 5.16 2.32 -9.66
CA LEU A 138 5.45 2.48 -8.23
C LEU A 138 5.32 3.94 -7.81
N LYS A 139 4.42 4.17 -6.88
CA LYS A 139 4.30 5.41 -6.15
C LYS A 139 4.53 5.11 -4.66
N GLY A 140 5.55 5.75 -4.07
CA GLY A 140 5.93 5.53 -2.67
C GLY A 140 6.73 4.23 -2.45
N GLU A 141 7.02 3.97 -1.19
CA GLU A 141 7.75 2.78 -0.72
C GLU A 141 6.76 1.80 -0.09
N TYR A 142 7.03 0.50 -0.26
CA TYR A 142 6.23 -0.53 0.38
C TYR A 142 6.94 -1.08 1.60
N ILE A 143 6.22 -1.15 2.71
CA ILE A 143 6.68 -1.72 3.98
C ILE A 143 5.73 -2.85 4.36
N ILE A 144 6.30 -4.01 4.70
CA ILE A 144 5.54 -5.13 5.25
C ILE A 144 5.81 -5.20 6.76
N LYS A 145 4.75 -5.30 7.55
CA LYS A 145 4.81 -5.74 8.93
C LYS A 145 4.45 -7.21 8.98
N TYR A 146 5.40 -8.07 9.29
CA TYR A 146 5.20 -9.51 9.48
C TYR A 146 4.97 -9.82 10.96
N ASN A 147 3.88 -10.46 11.32
CA ASN A 147 3.71 -11.12 12.61
C ASN A 147 4.08 -12.59 12.46
N VAL A 148 5.28 -12.93 12.88
CA VAL A 148 5.82 -14.30 12.68
C VAL A 148 5.09 -15.32 13.55
N LYS A 149 4.61 -14.93 14.73
CA LYS A 149 3.88 -15.82 15.64
C LYS A 149 2.50 -16.16 15.11
N GLU A 150 1.73 -15.17 14.72
CA GLU A 150 0.34 -15.33 14.28
C GLU A 150 0.22 -15.62 12.77
N MET A 151 1.36 -15.63 12.06
CA MET A 151 1.43 -15.80 10.59
C MET A 151 0.54 -14.80 9.83
N THR A 152 0.44 -13.58 10.35
CA THR A 152 -0.29 -12.49 9.72
C THR A 152 0.67 -11.42 9.20
N LEU A 153 0.17 -10.56 8.33
CA LEU A 153 0.96 -9.45 7.82
C LEU A 153 0.07 -8.27 7.46
N GLU A 154 0.65 -7.07 7.55
CA GLU A 154 0.04 -5.83 7.11
C GLU A 154 0.98 -5.14 6.13
N ILE A 155 0.41 -4.56 5.06
CA ILE A 155 1.15 -3.86 4.02
C ILE A 155 0.89 -2.37 4.15
N TYR A 156 1.94 -1.58 4.06
CA TYR A 156 1.88 -0.13 4.04
C TYR A 156 2.50 0.40 2.74
N ASN A 157 1.93 1.49 2.23
CA ASN A 157 2.53 2.30 1.17
C ASN A 157 2.73 3.72 1.68
N THR A 158 3.95 4.27 1.59
CA THR A 158 4.29 5.59 2.16
C THR A 158 3.65 6.76 1.43
N GLN A 159 3.22 6.60 0.18
CA GLN A 159 2.45 7.62 -0.51
C GLN A 159 1.01 7.63 -0.02
N GLY A 160 0.42 6.44 0.20
CA GLY A 160 -0.98 6.28 0.57
C GLY A 160 -1.95 6.64 -0.55
N PHE A 161 -3.22 6.63 -0.21
CA PHE A 161 -4.32 7.04 -1.06
C PHE A 161 -5.14 8.14 -0.37
N GLU A 162 -5.37 9.25 -1.08
CA GLU A 162 -6.10 10.41 -0.56
C GLU A 162 -7.59 10.34 -0.93
N GLU A 163 -8.46 10.35 0.09
CA GLU A 163 -9.89 10.50 -0.08
C GLU A 163 -10.44 11.58 0.87
N GLY A 164 -10.93 12.67 0.29
CA GLY A 164 -11.28 13.88 1.04
C GLY A 164 -10.06 14.48 1.72
N ASP A 165 -10.15 14.71 3.02
CA ASP A 165 -9.08 15.28 3.84
C ASP A 165 -8.23 14.21 4.55
N LYS A 166 -8.43 12.94 4.21
CA LYS A 166 -7.74 11.82 4.85
C LYS A 166 -6.87 11.04 3.86
N THR A 167 -5.68 10.64 4.31
CA THR A 167 -4.79 9.72 3.60
C THR A 167 -4.76 8.37 4.30
N TYR A 168 -4.85 7.31 3.52
CA TYR A 168 -4.88 5.91 3.95
C TYR A 168 -3.61 5.23 3.49
N TYR A 169 -2.88 4.64 4.41
CA TYR A 169 -1.54 4.11 4.15
C TYR A 169 -1.46 2.59 4.21
N SER A 170 -2.37 1.92 4.92
CA SER A 170 -2.34 0.47 5.08
C SER A 170 -3.36 -0.25 4.18
N LEU A 171 -3.07 -1.49 3.83
CA LEU A 171 -4.00 -2.31 3.05
C LEU A 171 -5.32 -2.51 3.78
N SER A 172 -5.29 -2.74 5.10
CA SER A 172 -6.50 -2.91 5.91
C SER A 172 -7.40 -1.68 5.89
N GLU A 173 -6.82 -0.46 5.89
CA GLU A 173 -7.60 0.77 5.73
C GLU A 173 -8.19 0.89 4.32
N LEU A 174 -7.39 0.61 3.28
CA LEU A 174 -7.83 0.70 1.89
C LEU A 174 -8.93 -0.31 1.55
N GLU A 175 -8.91 -1.50 2.15
CA GLU A 175 -9.97 -2.52 1.97
C GLU A 175 -11.35 -2.04 2.47
N THR A 176 -11.39 -1.05 3.39
CA THR A 176 -12.66 -0.48 3.90
C THR A 176 -13.23 0.62 3.01
N LEU A 177 -12.44 1.16 2.07
CA LEU A 177 -12.87 2.26 1.21
C LEU A 177 -13.79 1.77 0.08
N GLN A 178 -14.95 2.44 -0.03
CA GLN A 178 -15.84 2.34 -1.19
C GLN A 178 -15.94 3.74 -1.80
N ILE A 179 -15.40 3.90 -3.01
CA ILE A 179 -15.58 5.14 -3.77
C ILE A 179 -16.89 5.00 -4.57
N ASN A 180 -17.86 5.81 -4.21
CA ASN A 180 -19.14 5.92 -4.92
C ASN A 180 -19.00 6.79 -6.20
#